data_635d287ad40567fff60ad735683df268
#
_entry.id   635d287ad40567fff60ad735683df268
#
_cell.length_a   1.000
_cell.length_b   1.000
_cell.length_c   1.000
_cell.angle_alpha   90.00
_cell.angle_beta   90.00
_cell.angle_gamma   90.00
#
_symmetry.space_group_name_H-M   'P 1'
#
loop_
_entity.id
_entity.type
_entity.pdbx_description
1 polymer ?
#
loop_
_entity_poly.entity_id
_entity_poly.type
_entity_poly.pdbx_seq_one_letter_code
_entity_poly.pdbx_strand_id
1 'polypeptide(L)'
;MVELKKDALKDVTTLSKTAPETLVKTKEVLNQAVADLYVAHIALHQVHWYMRGRGFMVWHPKMDEYMDSLDGYLDEISERLITLGGKPYSTLTEFLQHSEIEEEVGEFRNVE
;
A
#
# COMPACT_ATOMS: atom_id res chain seq x y z
N MET A 1 15.64 23.64 3.84
CA MET A 1 14.79 22.50 3.60
C MET A 1 15.55 21.19 3.46
N VAL A 2 16.65 21.17 2.71
CA VAL A 2 17.50 20.00 2.56
C VAL A 2 18.12 19.58 3.90
N GLU A 3 18.58 20.52 4.70
CA GLU A 3 19.17 20.26 6.01
C GLU A 3 18.16 19.65 6.97
N LEU A 4 16.93 20.18 6.99
CA LEU A 4 15.87 19.65 7.85
C LEU A 4 15.57 18.19 7.51
N LYS A 5 15.53 17.86 6.24
CA LYS A 5 15.32 16.48 5.80
C LYS A 5 16.47 15.56 6.19
N LYS A 6 17.70 16.07 6.10
CA LYS A 6 18.88 15.31 6.51
C LYS A 6 18.85 15.02 8.00
N ASP A 7 18.49 16.00 8.81
CA ASP A 7 18.41 15.82 10.25
C ASP A 7 17.33 14.82 10.64
N ALA A 8 16.16 14.93 10.02
CA ALA A 8 15.07 13.97 10.23
C ALA A 8 15.50 12.56 9.85
N LEU A 9 16.17 12.40 8.71
CA LEU A 9 16.67 11.09 8.27
C LEU A 9 17.75 10.54 9.20
N LYS A 10 18.61 11.39 9.73
CA LYS A 10 19.63 11.01 10.70
C LYS A 10 19.01 10.44 11.96
N ASP A 11 18.02 11.12 12.50
CA ASP A 11 17.34 10.69 13.72
C ASP A 11 16.65 9.34 13.50
N VAL A 12 15.94 9.21 12.39
CA VAL A 12 15.26 7.97 12.02
C VAL A 12 16.27 6.85 11.80
N THR A 13 17.39 7.12 11.13
CA THR A 13 18.45 6.15 10.89
C THR A 13 19.08 5.69 12.20
N THR A 14 19.29 6.61 13.14
CA THR A 14 19.85 6.30 14.47
C THR A 14 18.90 5.40 15.23
N LEU A 15 17.61 5.69 15.24
CA LEU A 15 16.60 4.83 15.85
C LEU A 15 16.59 3.44 15.22
N SER A 16 16.69 3.37 13.91
CA SER A 16 16.73 2.10 13.19
C SER A 16 17.93 1.26 13.58
N LYS A 17 19.11 1.88 13.71
CA LYS A 17 20.36 1.18 14.07
C LYS A 17 20.33 0.64 15.49
N THR A 18 19.62 1.31 16.39
CA THR A 18 19.51 0.91 17.79
C THR A 18 18.24 0.09 18.05
N ALA A 19 17.42 -0.09 17.03
CA ALA A 19 16.13 -0.77 17.15
C ALA A 19 16.31 -2.23 17.50
N PRO A 20 15.50 -2.75 18.43
CA PRO A 20 15.52 -4.18 18.71
C PRO A 20 15.03 -4.99 17.51
N GLU A 21 15.34 -6.28 17.52
CA GLU A 21 14.95 -7.21 16.45
C GLU A 21 13.43 -7.18 16.15
N THR A 22 12.62 -6.88 17.17
CA THR A 22 11.16 -6.73 17.00
C THR A 22 10.81 -5.63 16.01
N LEU A 23 11.57 -4.53 15.95
CA LEU A 23 11.33 -3.46 14.99
C LEU A 23 11.72 -3.88 13.57
N VAL A 24 12.70 -4.78 13.42
CA VAL A 24 13.01 -5.35 12.10
C VAL A 24 11.80 -6.09 11.55
N LYS A 25 11.17 -6.93 12.35
CA LYS A 25 9.96 -7.64 11.95
C LYS A 25 8.80 -6.69 11.68
N THR A 26 8.66 -5.67 12.51
CA THR A 26 7.62 -4.64 12.31
C THR A 26 7.78 -3.95 10.96
N LYS A 27 9.01 -3.59 10.61
CA LYS A 27 9.30 -2.98 9.32
C LYS A 27 8.99 -3.92 8.16
N GLU A 28 9.29 -5.19 8.30
CA GLU A 28 8.96 -6.19 7.28
C GLU A 28 7.46 -6.32 7.07
N VAL A 29 6.70 -6.39 8.17
CA VAL A 29 5.23 -6.49 8.11
C VAL A 29 4.63 -5.23 7.49
N LEU A 30 5.11 -4.06 7.87
CA LEU A 30 4.63 -2.81 7.28
C LEU A 30 4.91 -2.75 5.78
N ASN A 31 6.08 -3.20 5.36
CA ASN A 31 6.43 -3.20 3.95
C ASN A 31 5.64 -4.25 3.16
N GLN A 32 5.33 -5.38 3.79
CA GLN A 32 4.43 -6.36 3.20
C GLN A 32 3.06 -5.74 2.95
N ALA A 33 2.56 -4.98 3.92
CA ALA A 33 1.29 -4.28 3.78
C ALA A 33 1.32 -3.26 2.65
N VAL A 34 2.43 -2.54 2.47
CA VAL A 34 2.58 -1.59 1.36
C VAL A 34 2.41 -2.29 0.02
N ALA A 35 3.10 -3.41 -0.18
CA ALA A 35 3.01 -4.18 -1.42
C ALA A 35 1.58 -4.70 -1.64
N ASP A 36 0.98 -5.29 -0.62
CA ASP A 36 -0.37 -5.84 -0.71
C ASP A 36 -1.42 -4.77 -1.00
N LEU A 37 -1.32 -3.62 -0.35
CA LEU A 37 -2.27 -2.54 -0.56
C LEU A 37 -2.20 -1.96 -1.98
N TYR A 38 -1.00 -1.87 -2.56
CA TYR A 38 -0.88 -1.44 -3.95
C TYR A 38 -1.52 -2.42 -4.93
N VAL A 39 -1.28 -3.70 -4.74
CA VAL A 39 -1.90 -4.72 -5.59
C VAL A 39 -3.42 -4.75 -5.38
N ALA A 40 -3.87 -4.61 -4.13
CA ALA A 40 -5.30 -4.51 -3.82
C ALA A 40 -5.94 -3.29 -4.49
N HIS A 41 -5.25 -2.17 -4.54
CA HIS A 41 -5.73 -0.95 -5.21
C HIS A 41 -6.01 -1.22 -6.69
N ILE A 42 -5.07 -1.89 -7.36
CA ILE A 42 -5.25 -2.28 -8.76
C ILE A 42 -6.41 -3.25 -8.92
N ALA A 43 -6.54 -4.20 -8.01
CA ALA A 43 -7.66 -5.16 -8.03
C ALA A 43 -9.02 -4.44 -7.87
N LEU A 44 -9.08 -3.43 -7.01
CA LEU A 44 -10.30 -2.63 -6.85
C LEU A 44 -10.61 -1.82 -8.11
N HIS A 45 -9.60 -1.28 -8.79
CA HIS A 45 -9.78 -0.62 -10.08
C HIS A 45 -10.38 -1.59 -11.10
N GLN A 46 -9.86 -2.81 -11.13
CA GLN A 46 -10.36 -3.83 -12.05
C GLN A 46 -11.85 -4.11 -11.78
N VAL A 47 -12.23 -4.30 -10.52
CA VAL A 47 -13.63 -4.50 -10.14
C VAL A 47 -14.48 -3.29 -10.55
N HIS A 48 -13.98 -2.09 -10.31
CA HIS A 48 -14.66 -0.83 -10.64
C HIS A 48 -14.96 -0.74 -12.15
N TRP A 49 -14.00 -1.12 -12.99
CA TRP A 49 -14.14 -1.02 -14.43
C TRP A 49 -14.93 -2.18 -15.05
N TYR A 50 -14.85 -3.36 -14.47
CA TYR A 50 -15.38 -4.58 -15.08
C TYR A 50 -16.74 -5.02 -14.53
N MET A 51 -17.30 -4.30 -13.58
CA MET A 51 -18.60 -4.69 -13.04
C MET A 51 -19.73 -4.38 -14.01
N ARG A 52 -20.75 -5.21 -13.96
CA ARG A 52 -21.96 -5.14 -14.79
C ARG A 52 -23.17 -5.44 -13.93
N GLY A 53 -24.33 -5.08 -14.42
CA GLY A 53 -25.58 -5.50 -13.85
C GLY A 53 -26.21 -4.51 -12.91
N ARG A 54 -27.16 -5.01 -12.17
CA ARG A 54 -28.07 -4.22 -11.34
C ARG A 54 -27.39 -3.43 -10.25
N GLY A 55 -26.35 -3.98 -9.69
CA GLY A 55 -25.60 -3.35 -8.61
C GLY A 55 -24.59 -2.29 -9.04
N PHE A 56 -24.42 -2.06 -10.34
CA PHE A 56 -23.40 -1.15 -10.87
C PHE A 56 -23.49 0.25 -10.24
N MET A 57 -24.68 0.84 -10.20
CA MET A 57 -24.84 2.22 -9.73
C MET A 57 -24.52 2.39 -8.25
N VAL A 58 -24.60 1.31 -7.48
CA VAL A 58 -24.26 1.32 -6.04
C VAL A 58 -22.79 1.02 -5.83
N TRP A 59 -22.27 -0.03 -6.47
CA TRP A 59 -20.94 -0.55 -6.18
C TRP A 59 -19.82 0.13 -6.96
N HIS A 60 -20.10 0.67 -8.14
CA HIS A 60 -19.10 1.37 -8.93
C HIS A 60 -18.53 2.59 -8.17
N PRO A 61 -19.37 3.51 -7.63
CA PRO A 61 -18.83 4.60 -6.79
C PRO A 61 -18.19 4.10 -5.50
N LYS A 62 -18.68 2.98 -4.95
CA LYS A 62 -18.15 2.40 -3.71
C LYS A 62 -16.70 1.98 -3.84
N MET A 63 -16.31 1.49 -5.02
CA MET A 63 -14.92 1.12 -5.30
C MET A 63 -14.00 2.34 -5.23
N ASP A 64 -14.45 3.50 -5.70
CA ASP A 64 -13.69 4.74 -5.57
C ASP A 64 -13.44 5.09 -4.11
N GLU A 65 -14.45 4.97 -3.26
CA GLU A 65 -14.31 5.21 -1.82
C GLU A 65 -13.28 4.27 -1.19
N TYR A 66 -13.31 3.00 -1.56
CA TYR A 66 -12.36 2.02 -1.06
C TYR A 66 -10.94 2.30 -1.53
N MET A 67 -10.78 2.70 -2.78
CA MET A 67 -9.46 3.06 -3.32
C MET A 67 -8.89 4.28 -2.62
N ASP A 68 -9.71 5.29 -2.36
CA ASP A 68 -9.31 6.47 -1.59
C ASP A 68 -8.85 6.09 -0.19
N SER A 69 -9.57 5.19 0.47
CA SER A 69 -9.19 4.70 1.79
C SER A 69 -7.84 3.95 1.75
N LEU A 70 -7.66 3.10 0.75
CA LEU A 70 -6.40 2.38 0.58
C LEU A 70 -5.22 3.33 0.35
N ASP A 71 -5.42 4.38 -0.45
CA ASP A 71 -4.38 5.38 -0.69
C ASP A 71 -3.96 6.07 0.61
N GLY A 72 -4.93 6.40 1.45
CA GLY A 72 -4.67 6.96 2.77
C GLY A 72 -3.86 6.03 3.66
N TYR A 73 -4.24 4.76 3.72
CA TYR A 73 -3.52 3.75 4.50
C TYR A 73 -2.11 3.51 3.97
N LEU A 74 -1.95 3.46 2.66
CA LEU A 74 -0.65 3.32 2.01
C LEU A 74 0.29 4.43 2.44
N ASP A 75 -0.19 5.66 2.40
CA ASP A 75 0.59 6.83 2.78
C ASP A 75 0.99 6.77 4.25
N GLU A 76 0.03 6.48 5.13
CA GLU A 76 0.29 6.37 6.57
C GLU A 76 1.30 5.27 6.91
N ILE A 77 1.14 4.10 6.31
CA ILE A 77 2.01 2.95 6.57
C ILE A 77 3.41 3.23 6.05
N SER A 78 3.52 3.77 4.84
CA SER A 78 4.81 4.12 4.24
C SER A 78 5.56 5.18 5.06
N GLU A 79 4.84 6.18 5.52
CA GLU A 79 5.42 7.24 6.37
C GLU A 79 5.86 6.69 7.73
N ARG A 80 5.06 5.80 8.31
CA ARG A 80 5.44 5.14 9.57
C ARG A 80 6.71 4.31 9.37
N LEU A 81 6.79 3.61 8.26
CA LEU A 81 7.97 2.80 7.92
C LEU A 81 9.22 3.70 7.83
N ILE A 82 9.10 4.84 7.17
CA ILE A 82 10.19 5.82 7.09
C ILE A 82 10.58 6.30 8.50
N THR A 83 9.60 6.59 9.34
CA THR A 83 9.83 7.03 10.72
C THR A 83 10.62 6.00 11.52
N LEU A 84 10.41 4.71 11.24
CA LEU A 84 11.12 3.61 11.90
C LEU A 84 12.48 3.32 11.25
N GLY A 85 12.89 4.09 10.26
CA GLY A 85 14.17 3.89 9.56
C GLY A 85 14.11 2.84 8.46
N GLY A 86 12.91 2.42 8.07
CA GLY A 86 12.72 1.49 6.98
C GLY A 86 12.64 2.20 5.64
N LYS A 87 12.60 1.41 4.58
CA LYS A 87 12.51 1.92 3.21
C LYS A 87 11.30 1.29 2.54
N PRO A 88 10.21 2.05 2.37
CA PRO A 88 9.02 1.47 1.73
C PRO A 88 9.27 1.10 0.28
N TYR A 89 8.70 -0.02 -0.13
CA TYR A 89 8.66 -0.39 -1.55
C TYR A 89 7.97 0.73 -2.32
N SER A 90 8.51 1.07 -3.48
CA SER A 90 8.02 2.20 -4.26
C SER A 90 8.09 1.98 -5.78
N THR A 91 8.27 0.75 -6.20
CA THR A 91 8.26 0.40 -7.62
C THR A 91 7.26 -0.71 -7.88
N LEU A 92 6.72 -0.74 -9.08
CA LEU A 92 5.79 -1.81 -9.48
C LEU A 92 6.42 -3.19 -9.36
N THR A 93 7.71 -3.29 -9.72
CA THR A 93 8.44 -4.54 -9.59
C THR A 93 8.49 -5.03 -8.15
N GLU A 94 8.80 -4.12 -7.22
CA GLU A 94 8.83 -4.46 -5.79
C GLU A 94 7.46 -4.90 -5.30
N PHE A 95 6.39 -4.21 -5.68
CA PHE A 95 5.04 -4.58 -5.28
C PHE A 95 4.68 -5.98 -5.76
N LEU A 96 4.97 -6.28 -7.02
CA LEU A 96 4.68 -7.60 -7.59
C LEU A 96 5.51 -8.70 -6.95
N GLN A 97 6.78 -8.43 -6.67
CA GLN A 97 7.66 -9.41 -6.05
C GLN A 97 7.24 -9.76 -4.61
N HIS A 98 6.73 -8.79 -3.88
CA HIS A 98 6.50 -8.95 -2.45
C HIS A 98 5.04 -9.11 -2.05
N SER A 99 4.10 -8.78 -2.92
CA SER A 99 2.69 -8.95 -2.61
C SER A 99 2.32 -10.42 -2.55
N GLU A 100 1.48 -10.76 -1.59
CA GLU A 100 0.87 -12.08 -1.46
C GLU A 100 -0.48 -12.18 -2.17
N ILE A 101 -0.97 -11.08 -2.73
CA ILE A 101 -2.23 -11.04 -3.46
C ILE A 101 -1.98 -11.51 -4.90
N GLU A 102 -2.72 -12.51 -5.32
CA GLU A 102 -2.67 -13.01 -6.69
C GLU A 102 -3.49 -12.11 -7.61
N GLU A 103 -2.92 -11.78 -8.75
CA GLU A 103 -3.60 -11.00 -9.76
C GLU A 103 -4.39 -11.90 -10.70
N GLU A 104 -5.52 -11.38 -11.16
CA GLU A 104 -6.34 -12.06 -12.16
C GLU A 104 -6.53 -11.12 -13.34
N VAL A 105 -6.66 -11.69 -14.53
CA VAL A 105 -7.02 -10.93 -15.73
C VAL A 105 -8.45 -10.45 -15.59
N GLY A 106 -8.72 -9.20 -15.99
CA GLY A 106 -10.05 -8.63 -15.88
C GLY A 106 -11.09 -9.34 -16.74
N GLU A 107 -12.23 -9.61 -16.13
CA GLU A 107 -13.40 -10.17 -16.81
C GLU A 107 -14.64 -9.45 -16.32
N PHE A 108 -15.57 -9.20 -17.24
CA PHE A 108 -16.84 -8.58 -16.86
C PHE A 108 -17.66 -9.54 -16.01
N ARG A 109 -18.13 -9.05 -14.87
CA ARG A 109 -18.92 -9.84 -13.92
C ARG A 109 -20.13 -9.05 -13.46
N ASN A 110 -21.23 -9.75 -13.26
CA ASN A 110 -22.45 -9.16 -12.74
C ASN A 110 -22.31 -8.89 -11.24
N VAL A 111 -22.79 -7.72 -10.84
CA VAL A 111 -22.89 -7.32 -9.44
C VAL A 111 -24.37 -7.15 -9.14
N GLU A 112 -24.88 -7.94 -8.22
CA GLU A 112 -26.30 -7.93 -7.84
C GLU A 112 -26.60 -6.97 -6.68
#